data_a11faff8ebc5672d0c5b06af200b909e
#
_entry.id   a11faff8ebc5672d0c5b06af200b909e
#
_cell.length_a   1.000
_cell.length_b   1.000
_cell.length_c   1.000
_cell.angle_alpha   90.00
_cell.angle_beta   90.00
_cell.angle_gamma   90.00
#
_symmetry.space_group_name_H-M   'P 1'
#
loop_
_entity.id
_entity.type
_entity.pdbx_description
1 polymer ?
#
loop_
_entity_poly.entity_id
_entity_poly.type
_entity_poly.pdbx_seq_one_letter_code
_entity_poly.pdbx_strand_id
1 'polypeptide(L)'
;FYTGGGKLVTLNGINGKITPDELDQSISGKGIVHHTQPASVSITQVCETGEIYQLDEIKKISEITHKHNLNMHMDGARFANALVSLNASPAEMTWKSGIDVLSFGATKNGCLAAEAIIFFNKDLVGNIAFLMKRAGHLLSKMRFVSAQLDAYISNDVWLRNARHANKMGKKLSEGLAKHNSIKLAYPTEA
;
A
#
# COMPACT_ATOMS: atom_id res chain seq x y z
N PHE A 1 -4.80 -13.27 -17.37
CA PHE A 1 -4.76 -14.59 -16.76
C PHE A 1 -4.66 -14.52 -15.24
N TYR A 2 -3.66 -13.81 -14.69
CA TYR A 2 -3.47 -13.70 -13.24
C TYR A 2 -4.50 -12.79 -12.55
N THR A 3 -4.92 -11.72 -13.20
CA THR A 3 -5.89 -10.76 -12.68
C THR A 3 -7.35 -11.21 -12.80
N GLY A 4 -7.61 -12.34 -13.45
CA GLY A 4 -8.98 -12.78 -13.71
C GLY A 4 -9.80 -11.86 -14.61
N GLY A 5 -9.14 -11.00 -15.40
CA GLY A 5 -9.80 -10.06 -16.31
C GLY A 5 -10.24 -8.75 -15.66
N GLY A 6 -9.75 -8.44 -14.49
CA GLY A 6 -10.04 -7.16 -13.81
C GLY A 6 -9.59 -5.95 -14.63
N LYS A 7 -10.43 -4.91 -14.69
CA LYS A 7 -10.12 -3.61 -15.29
C LYS A 7 -9.65 -2.65 -14.21
N LEU A 8 -8.52 -1.97 -14.45
CA LEU A 8 -8.09 -0.85 -13.64
C LEU A 8 -8.76 0.44 -14.12
N VAL A 9 -9.30 1.19 -13.18
CA VAL A 9 -9.79 2.55 -13.38
C VAL A 9 -8.90 3.47 -12.56
N THR A 10 -8.11 4.27 -13.25
CA THR A 10 -7.18 5.20 -12.59
C THR A 10 -7.88 6.51 -12.27
N LEU A 11 -7.56 7.08 -11.11
CA LEU A 11 -7.94 8.42 -10.70
C LEU A 11 -6.72 9.34 -10.81
N ASN A 12 -6.95 10.63 -11.08
CA ASN A 12 -5.85 11.57 -11.28
C ASN A 12 -5.09 11.83 -9.97
N GLY A 13 -5.83 12.12 -8.90
CA GLY A 13 -5.25 12.43 -7.61
C GLY A 13 -4.39 13.71 -7.61
N ILE A 14 -3.78 13.98 -6.46
CA ILE A 14 -2.79 15.05 -6.29
C ILE A 14 -1.52 14.42 -5.74
N ASN A 15 -0.41 14.61 -6.42
CA ASN A 15 0.90 14.05 -6.03
C ASN A 15 0.89 12.52 -5.77
N GLY A 16 0.08 11.78 -6.52
CA GLY A 16 -0.05 10.32 -6.37
C GLY A 16 -1.07 9.87 -5.31
N LYS A 17 -1.78 10.81 -4.66
CA LYS A 17 -2.84 10.52 -3.69
C LYS A 17 -4.20 10.85 -4.26
N ILE A 18 -5.14 9.90 -4.19
CA ILE A 18 -6.54 10.14 -4.53
C ILE A 18 -7.24 10.87 -3.37
N THR A 19 -8.23 11.68 -3.68
CA THR A 19 -9.05 12.33 -2.67
C THR A 19 -10.37 11.56 -2.43
N PRO A 20 -10.97 11.67 -1.24
CA PRO A 20 -12.27 11.08 -0.96
C PRO A 20 -13.36 11.52 -1.95
N ASP A 21 -13.41 12.81 -2.29
CA ASP A 21 -14.41 13.36 -3.20
C ASP A 21 -14.25 12.84 -4.63
N GLU A 22 -13.01 12.76 -5.13
CA GLU A 22 -12.72 12.18 -6.45
C GLU A 22 -13.12 10.71 -6.49
N LEU A 23 -12.86 9.96 -5.43
CA LEU A 23 -13.26 8.56 -5.32
C LEU A 23 -14.79 8.42 -5.36
N ASP A 24 -15.53 9.14 -4.55
CA ASP A 24 -17.01 9.04 -4.48
C ASP A 24 -17.65 9.37 -5.85
N GLN A 25 -17.14 10.38 -6.55
CA GLN A 25 -17.60 10.77 -7.88
C GLN A 25 -17.24 9.74 -8.98
N SER A 26 -16.17 8.99 -8.82
CA SER A 26 -15.70 8.03 -9.82
C SER A 26 -16.46 6.70 -9.81
N ILE A 27 -17.03 6.33 -8.66
CA ILE A 27 -17.73 5.06 -8.49
C ILE A 27 -19.09 5.14 -9.19
N SER A 28 -19.20 4.50 -10.36
CA SER A 28 -20.39 4.54 -11.18
C SER A 28 -20.66 3.19 -11.86
N GLY A 29 -21.82 3.04 -12.50
CA GLY A 29 -22.18 1.87 -13.29
C GLY A 29 -22.50 0.61 -12.50
N LYS A 30 -22.57 0.67 -11.16
CA LYS A 30 -22.91 -0.48 -10.33
C LYS A 30 -24.33 -1.00 -10.65
N GLY A 31 -24.42 -2.31 -10.92
CA GLY A 31 -25.66 -2.97 -11.31
C GLY A 31 -26.06 -2.76 -12.78
N ILE A 32 -25.34 -1.97 -13.56
CA ILE A 32 -25.60 -1.76 -14.99
C ILE A 32 -24.82 -2.80 -15.79
N VAL A 33 -25.52 -3.65 -16.56
CA VAL A 33 -24.93 -4.78 -17.30
C VAL A 33 -23.90 -4.37 -18.36
N HIS A 34 -23.96 -3.15 -18.87
CA HIS A 34 -23.02 -2.61 -19.85
C HIS A 34 -21.76 -1.98 -19.22
N HIS A 35 -21.66 -1.97 -17.90
CA HIS A 35 -20.53 -1.39 -17.18
C HIS A 35 -19.71 -2.47 -16.46
N THR A 36 -18.39 -2.28 -16.41
CA THR A 36 -17.53 -3.03 -15.48
C THR A 36 -17.96 -2.73 -14.05
N GLN A 37 -18.08 -3.77 -13.24
CA GLN A 37 -18.56 -3.61 -11.88
C GLN A 37 -17.39 -3.26 -10.95
N PRO A 38 -17.44 -2.14 -10.22
CA PRO A 38 -16.43 -1.81 -9.24
C PRO A 38 -16.44 -2.86 -8.11
N ALA A 39 -15.26 -3.32 -7.69
CA ALA A 39 -15.09 -4.36 -6.68
C ALA A 39 -14.18 -3.93 -5.52
N SER A 40 -13.17 -3.13 -5.81
CA SER A 40 -12.21 -2.68 -4.80
C SER A 40 -11.59 -1.33 -5.15
N VAL A 41 -11.12 -0.66 -4.10
CA VAL A 41 -10.27 0.53 -4.18
C VAL A 41 -8.88 0.14 -3.72
N SER A 42 -7.85 0.66 -4.39
CA SER A 42 -6.45 0.42 -4.01
C SER A 42 -5.72 1.75 -3.88
N ILE A 43 -5.00 1.92 -2.77
CA ILE A 43 -4.06 3.02 -2.55
C ILE A 43 -2.66 2.47 -2.35
N THR A 44 -1.64 3.28 -2.61
CA THR A 44 -0.24 2.92 -2.40
C THR A 44 0.35 3.73 -1.24
N GLN A 45 0.91 3.05 -0.26
CA GLN A 45 1.49 3.66 0.94
C GLN A 45 2.94 3.19 1.13
N VAL A 46 3.94 3.97 0.92
CA VAL A 46 4.07 5.38 0.46
C VAL A 46 3.82 5.48 -1.05
N CYS A 47 3.28 6.60 -1.53
CA CYS A 47 3.10 6.86 -2.96
C CYS A 47 4.44 6.92 -3.70
N GLU A 48 4.43 6.75 -5.03
CA GLU A 48 5.64 6.78 -5.86
C GLU A 48 6.35 8.15 -5.82
N THR A 49 5.64 9.22 -5.49
CA THR A 49 6.18 10.57 -5.30
C THR A 49 6.89 10.78 -3.96
N GLY A 50 6.75 9.83 -3.03
CA GLY A 50 7.26 9.91 -1.66
C GLY A 50 6.27 10.51 -0.65
N GLU A 51 5.06 10.89 -1.08
CA GLU A 51 4.02 11.38 -0.18
C GLU A 51 3.30 10.24 0.56
N ILE A 52 2.76 10.58 1.72
CA ILE A 52 2.13 9.64 2.65
C ILE A 52 0.65 10.00 2.81
N TYR A 53 -0.23 9.02 2.72
CA TYR A 53 -1.60 9.19 3.21
C TYR A 53 -1.60 9.27 4.74
N GLN A 54 -2.18 10.35 5.28
CA GLN A 54 -2.40 10.47 6.72
C GLN A 54 -3.49 9.48 7.18
N LEU A 55 -3.52 9.13 8.46
CA LEU A 55 -4.46 8.13 8.97
C LEU A 55 -5.93 8.51 8.73
N ASP A 56 -6.25 9.79 8.84
CA ASP A 56 -7.59 10.31 8.58
C ASP A 56 -7.97 10.29 7.09
N GLU A 57 -6.99 10.48 6.18
CA GLU A 57 -7.20 10.34 4.74
C GLU A 57 -7.53 8.88 4.38
N ILE A 58 -6.73 7.93 4.90
CA ILE A 58 -6.98 6.48 4.71
C ILE A 58 -8.39 6.14 5.20
N LYS A 59 -8.76 6.61 6.39
CA LYS A 59 -10.06 6.34 7.00
C LYS A 59 -11.21 6.89 6.15
N LYS A 60 -11.12 8.13 5.68
CA LYS A 60 -12.15 8.74 4.80
C LYS A 60 -12.31 7.98 3.48
N ILE A 61 -11.20 7.57 2.86
CA ILE A 61 -11.22 6.78 1.64
C ILE A 61 -11.88 5.42 1.89
N SER A 62 -11.54 4.75 3.00
CA SER A 62 -12.13 3.46 3.34
C SER A 62 -13.62 3.56 3.68
N GLU A 63 -14.05 4.63 4.36
CA GLU A 63 -15.47 4.88 4.65
C GLU A 63 -16.29 5.00 3.36
N ILE A 64 -15.78 5.73 2.36
CA ILE A 64 -16.42 5.83 1.04
C ILE A 64 -16.41 4.48 0.33
N THR A 65 -15.28 3.78 0.33
CA THR A 65 -15.13 2.46 -0.26
C THR A 65 -16.19 1.50 0.28
N HIS A 66 -16.32 1.42 1.61
CA HIS A 66 -17.28 0.52 2.26
C HIS A 66 -18.73 0.98 2.11
N LYS A 67 -19.00 2.30 2.08
CA LYS A 67 -20.34 2.85 1.75
C LYS A 67 -20.85 2.33 0.40
N HIS A 68 -19.96 2.15 -0.56
CA HIS A 68 -20.27 1.57 -1.87
C HIS A 68 -20.21 0.03 -1.89
N ASN A 69 -20.04 -0.65 -0.76
CA ASN A 69 -19.81 -2.10 -0.64
C ASN A 69 -18.66 -2.59 -1.53
N LEU A 70 -17.56 -1.87 -1.52
CA LEU A 70 -16.29 -2.24 -2.14
C LEU A 70 -15.27 -2.64 -1.06
N ASN A 71 -14.22 -3.33 -1.46
CA ASN A 71 -13.13 -3.70 -0.55
C ASN A 71 -11.97 -2.72 -0.67
N MET A 72 -11.26 -2.49 0.44
CA MET A 72 -10.13 -1.57 0.50
C MET A 72 -8.79 -2.32 0.53
N HIS A 73 -7.97 -2.11 -0.48
CA HIS A 73 -6.62 -2.65 -0.59
C HIS A 73 -5.59 -1.55 -0.37
N MET A 74 -4.51 -1.88 0.34
CA MET A 74 -3.31 -1.05 0.44
C MET A 74 -2.12 -1.78 -0.16
N ASP A 75 -1.50 -1.19 -1.18
CA ASP A 75 -0.15 -1.56 -1.60
C ASP A 75 0.85 -0.97 -0.60
N GLY A 76 1.42 -1.83 0.22
CA GLY A 76 2.38 -1.51 1.26
C GLY A 76 3.82 -1.86 0.88
N ALA A 77 4.21 -1.72 -0.40
CA ALA A 77 5.59 -1.94 -0.82
C ALA A 77 6.62 -1.11 -0.05
N ARG A 78 6.18 0.03 0.53
CA ARG A 78 6.98 0.93 1.40
C ARG A 78 6.29 1.18 2.74
N PHE A 79 5.55 0.19 3.22
CA PHE A 79 4.73 0.27 4.44
C PHE A 79 5.52 0.74 5.67
N ALA A 80 6.74 0.19 5.87
CA ALA A 80 7.58 0.55 7.01
C ALA A 80 8.00 2.03 7.00
N ASN A 81 8.26 2.61 5.82
CA ASN A 81 8.61 4.02 5.69
C ASN A 81 7.46 4.93 6.13
N ALA A 82 6.23 4.61 5.70
CA ALA A 82 5.04 5.34 6.13
C ALA A 82 4.80 5.23 7.64
N LEU A 83 4.88 4.03 8.21
CA LEU A 83 4.72 3.82 9.66
C LEU A 83 5.64 4.71 10.48
N VAL A 84 6.91 4.75 10.08
CA VAL A 84 7.93 5.52 10.78
C VAL A 84 7.67 7.02 10.69
N SER A 85 7.26 7.51 9.52
CA SER A 85 6.95 8.93 9.32
C SER A 85 5.68 9.36 10.06
N LEU A 86 4.65 8.52 10.05
CA LEU A 86 3.40 8.78 10.77
C LEU A 86 3.51 8.57 12.29
N ASN A 87 4.58 7.92 12.75
CA ASN A 87 4.70 7.45 14.14
C ASN A 87 3.47 6.65 14.58
N ALA A 88 2.95 5.82 13.69
CA ALA A 88 1.74 5.04 13.89
C ALA A 88 2.07 3.56 14.12
N SER A 89 1.14 2.83 14.72
CA SER A 89 1.21 1.37 14.79
C SER A 89 0.72 0.73 13.47
N PRO A 90 1.15 -0.49 13.14
CA PRO A 90 0.62 -1.22 11.99
C PRO A 90 -0.91 -1.33 11.99
N ALA A 91 -1.50 -1.52 13.15
CA ALA A 91 -2.96 -1.63 13.30
C ALA A 91 -3.69 -0.33 12.94
N GLU A 92 -3.15 0.82 13.36
CA GLU A 92 -3.74 2.14 13.06
C GLU A 92 -3.67 2.46 11.58
N MET A 93 -2.58 2.11 10.89
CA MET A 93 -2.42 2.38 9.47
C MET A 93 -3.14 1.34 8.59
N THR A 94 -3.68 0.26 9.15
CA THR A 94 -4.35 -0.80 8.39
C THR A 94 -5.80 -1.00 8.82
N TRP A 95 -6.10 -2.10 9.50
CA TRP A 95 -7.46 -2.54 9.78
C TRP A 95 -8.27 -1.55 10.63
N LYS A 96 -7.65 -0.78 11.52
CA LYS A 96 -8.33 0.29 12.28
C LYS A 96 -8.71 1.49 11.41
N SER A 97 -8.04 1.68 10.28
CA SER A 97 -8.39 2.68 9.27
C SER A 97 -9.23 2.10 8.12
N GLY A 98 -9.68 0.86 8.24
CA GLY A 98 -10.61 0.22 7.31
C GLY A 98 -9.94 -0.48 6.12
N ILE A 99 -8.65 -0.82 6.18
CA ILE A 99 -8.00 -1.65 5.18
C ILE A 99 -8.43 -3.10 5.33
N ASP A 100 -8.92 -3.70 4.24
CA ASP A 100 -9.34 -5.10 4.19
C ASP A 100 -8.17 -6.04 3.85
N VAL A 101 -7.30 -5.59 2.92
CA VAL A 101 -6.16 -6.37 2.42
C VAL A 101 -4.93 -5.47 2.30
N LEU A 102 -3.79 -5.97 2.76
CA LEU A 102 -2.48 -5.31 2.62
C LEU A 102 -1.53 -6.20 1.81
N SER A 103 -0.92 -5.64 0.77
CA SER A 103 0.31 -6.18 0.19
C SER A 103 1.49 -5.66 0.99
N PHE A 104 2.04 -6.52 1.86
CA PHE A 104 3.14 -6.15 2.77
C PHE A 104 4.49 -6.39 2.11
N GLY A 105 5.19 -5.31 1.77
CA GLY A 105 6.48 -5.36 1.10
C GLY A 105 7.67 -5.37 2.08
N ALA A 106 8.58 -6.32 1.90
CA ALA A 106 9.84 -6.37 2.64
C ALA A 106 11.07 -6.23 1.74
N THR A 107 10.94 -6.50 0.44
CA THR A 107 12.03 -6.48 -0.54
C THR A 107 12.68 -5.10 -0.64
N LYS A 108 11.91 -4.02 -0.65
CA LYS A 108 12.46 -2.64 -0.76
C LYS A 108 13.12 -2.13 0.51
N ASN A 109 13.06 -2.90 1.61
CA ASN A 109 13.51 -2.44 2.92
C ASN A 109 14.46 -3.44 3.62
N GLY A 110 15.15 -4.27 2.84
CA GLY A 110 16.26 -5.10 3.33
C GLY A 110 16.15 -6.60 3.09
N CYS A 111 15.01 -7.12 2.65
CA CYS A 111 14.91 -8.51 2.21
C CYS A 111 15.41 -8.68 0.77
N LEU A 112 15.91 -9.88 0.44
CA LEU A 112 16.31 -10.21 -0.93
C LEU A 112 15.07 -10.27 -1.86
N ALA A 113 14.06 -11.04 -1.46
CA ALA A 113 12.78 -11.16 -2.16
C ALA A 113 11.76 -11.77 -1.20
N ALA A 114 10.99 -10.93 -0.52
CA ALA A 114 9.97 -11.42 0.40
C ALA A 114 8.80 -10.42 0.47
N GLU A 115 7.62 -10.92 0.14
CA GLU A 115 6.37 -10.17 0.14
C GLU A 115 5.29 -11.05 0.79
N ALA A 116 4.31 -10.41 1.42
CA ALA A 116 3.18 -11.11 2.02
C ALA A 116 1.86 -10.41 1.68
N ILE A 117 0.79 -11.17 1.52
CA ILE A 117 -0.56 -10.64 1.45
C ILE A 117 -1.23 -10.90 2.79
N ILE A 118 -1.71 -9.86 3.43
CA ILE A 118 -2.35 -9.93 4.74
C ILE A 118 -3.82 -9.57 4.58
N PHE A 119 -4.69 -10.51 4.93
CA PHE A 119 -6.14 -10.33 4.92
C PHE A 119 -6.62 -9.98 6.33
N PHE A 120 -7.12 -8.78 6.51
CA PHE A 120 -7.81 -8.36 7.73
C PHE A 120 -9.28 -8.77 7.67
N ASN A 121 -9.88 -8.70 6.47
CA ASN A 121 -11.21 -9.25 6.21
C ASN A 121 -11.06 -10.71 5.74
N LYS A 122 -11.44 -11.65 6.63
CA LYS A 122 -11.29 -13.09 6.37
C LYS A 122 -12.21 -13.63 5.27
N ASP A 123 -13.31 -12.94 4.99
CA ASP A 123 -14.25 -13.36 3.94
C ASP A 123 -13.63 -13.25 2.53
N LEU A 124 -12.56 -12.45 2.39
CA LEU A 124 -11.82 -12.30 1.14
C LEU A 124 -10.79 -13.41 0.89
N VAL A 125 -10.51 -14.28 1.87
CA VAL A 125 -9.50 -15.34 1.71
C VAL A 125 -9.91 -16.35 0.64
N GLY A 126 -11.18 -16.76 0.61
CA GLY A 126 -11.79 -17.60 -0.44
C GLY A 126 -10.86 -18.64 -1.06
N ASN A 127 -10.64 -18.51 -2.36
CA ASN A 127 -9.81 -19.43 -3.15
C ASN A 127 -8.33 -19.01 -3.24
N ILE A 128 -7.81 -18.23 -2.31
CA ILE A 128 -6.45 -17.66 -2.40
C ILE A 128 -5.35 -18.72 -2.56
N ALA A 129 -5.51 -19.90 -1.94
CA ALA A 129 -4.56 -21.00 -2.07
C ALA A 129 -4.45 -21.49 -3.54
N PHE A 130 -5.58 -21.59 -4.24
CA PHE A 130 -5.60 -21.95 -5.65
C PHE A 130 -5.06 -20.83 -6.54
N LEU A 131 -5.37 -19.59 -6.22
CA LEU A 131 -4.82 -18.42 -6.93
C LEU A 131 -3.30 -18.34 -6.76
N MET A 132 -2.80 -18.56 -5.56
CA MET A 132 -1.37 -18.61 -5.23
C MET A 132 -0.66 -19.71 -6.06
N LYS A 133 -1.25 -20.91 -6.12
CA LYS A 133 -0.72 -22.02 -6.93
C LYS A 133 -0.72 -21.68 -8.41
N ARG A 134 -1.84 -21.16 -8.93
CA ARG A 134 -2.00 -20.78 -10.33
C ARG A 134 -1.02 -19.67 -10.76
N ALA A 135 -0.76 -18.71 -9.86
CA ALA A 135 0.16 -17.60 -10.09
C ALA A 135 1.65 -17.99 -9.93
N GLY A 136 1.96 -19.26 -9.61
CA GLY A 136 3.35 -19.70 -9.42
C GLY A 136 3.97 -19.29 -8.07
N HIS A 137 3.17 -18.79 -7.13
CA HIS A 137 3.65 -18.33 -5.82
C HIS A 137 3.67 -19.44 -4.75
N LEU A 138 3.42 -20.68 -5.10
CA LEU A 138 3.59 -21.83 -4.20
C LEU A 138 4.98 -22.44 -4.40
N LEU A 139 5.99 -21.79 -3.84
CA LEU A 139 7.39 -22.21 -3.93
C LEU A 139 7.66 -23.38 -2.97
N SER A 140 8.30 -24.48 -3.45
CA SER A 140 8.61 -25.66 -2.65
C SER A 140 9.56 -25.39 -1.47
N LYS A 141 10.39 -24.34 -1.57
CA LYS A 141 11.32 -23.89 -0.55
C LYS A 141 10.85 -22.59 0.12
N MET A 142 9.55 -22.44 0.37
CA MET A 142 8.94 -21.23 0.94
C MET A 142 9.56 -20.81 2.29
N ARG A 143 10.16 -21.74 3.03
CA ARG A 143 10.89 -21.44 4.27
C ARG A 143 12.00 -20.40 4.11
N PHE A 144 12.61 -20.29 2.93
CA PHE A 144 13.64 -19.26 2.68
C PHE A 144 13.02 -17.86 2.52
N VAL A 145 11.76 -17.77 2.07
CA VAL A 145 11.01 -16.51 2.05
C VAL A 145 10.52 -16.18 3.46
N SER A 146 9.94 -17.17 4.16
CA SER A 146 9.44 -17.00 5.53
C SER A 146 10.54 -16.59 6.51
N ALA A 147 11.74 -17.16 6.41
CA ALA A 147 12.88 -16.80 7.25
C ALA A 147 13.33 -15.34 7.04
N GLN A 148 13.21 -14.80 5.82
CA GLN A 148 13.48 -13.39 5.56
C GLN A 148 12.46 -12.50 6.26
N LEU A 149 11.16 -12.83 6.16
CA LEU A 149 10.10 -12.07 6.84
C LEU A 149 10.24 -12.15 8.36
N ASP A 150 10.54 -13.33 8.91
CA ASP A 150 10.77 -13.50 10.34
C ASP A 150 11.93 -12.64 10.84
N ALA A 151 13.08 -12.68 10.18
CA ALA A 151 14.23 -11.84 10.50
C ALA A 151 13.92 -10.34 10.33
N TYR A 152 13.13 -9.98 9.32
CA TYR A 152 12.79 -8.60 8.99
C TYR A 152 11.92 -7.95 10.07
N ILE A 153 10.88 -8.64 10.56
CA ILE A 153 9.99 -8.13 11.60
C ILE A 153 10.57 -8.26 13.01
N SER A 154 11.51 -9.21 13.20
CA SER A 154 12.15 -9.42 14.51
C SER A 154 13.03 -8.25 14.91
N ASN A 155 13.04 -7.94 16.21
CA ASN A 155 13.91 -6.91 16.81
C ASN A 155 13.84 -5.54 16.10
N ASP A 156 12.68 -5.19 15.54
CA ASP A 156 12.43 -3.92 14.84
C ASP A 156 13.38 -3.63 13.65
N VAL A 157 13.96 -4.65 13.02
CA VAL A 157 14.88 -4.46 11.88
C VAL A 157 14.22 -3.62 10.79
N TRP A 158 13.00 -3.94 10.43
CA TRP A 158 12.22 -3.24 9.40
C TRP A 158 11.99 -1.75 9.72
N LEU A 159 11.72 -1.42 10.98
CA LEU A 159 11.53 -0.03 11.42
C LEU A 159 12.87 0.73 11.49
N ARG A 160 13.95 0.07 11.91
CA ARG A 160 15.28 0.68 11.90
C ARG A 160 15.75 1.03 10.49
N ASN A 161 15.57 0.10 9.55
CA ASN A 161 15.90 0.32 8.14
C ASN A 161 15.11 1.50 7.56
N ALA A 162 13.79 1.52 7.80
CA ALA A 162 12.92 2.59 7.32
C ALA A 162 13.30 3.96 7.95
N ARG A 163 13.57 4.02 9.27
CA ARG A 163 14.03 5.26 9.92
C ARG A 163 15.32 5.78 9.29
N HIS A 164 16.26 4.87 9.01
CA HIS A 164 17.51 5.25 8.36
C HIS A 164 17.27 5.79 6.96
N ALA A 165 16.48 5.09 6.14
CA ALA A 165 16.15 5.50 4.78
C ALA A 165 15.47 6.87 4.73
N ASN A 166 14.42 7.08 5.55
CA ASN A 166 13.71 8.35 5.64
C ASN A 166 14.63 9.49 6.09
N LYS A 167 15.50 9.24 7.08
CA LYS A 167 16.52 10.21 7.52
C LYS A 167 17.48 10.60 6.39
N MET A 168 17.91 9.64 5.57
CA MET A 168 18.80 9.91 4.44
C MET A 168 18.07 10.66 3.31
N GLY A 169 16.83 10.28 3.00
CA GLY A 169 15.97 11.02 2.05
C GLY A 169 15.79 12.48 2.47
N LYS A 170 15.43 12.71 3.73
CA LYS A 170 15.31 14.05 4.29
C LYS A 170 16.62 14.86 4.21
N LYS A 171 17.74 14.26 4.59
CA LYS A 171 19.04 14.91 4.51
C LYS A 171 19.42 15.31 3.08
N LEU A 172 19.10 14.44 2.11
CA LEU A 172 19.34 14.72 0.69
C LEU A 172 18.46 15.88 0.21
N SER A 173 17.16 15.85 0.49
CA SER A 173 16.22 16.89 0.06
C SER A 173 16.57 18.26 0.68
N GLU A 174 16.90 18.32 1.97
CA GLU A 174 17.35 19.53 2.65
C GLU A 174 18.67 20.05 2.09
N GLY A 175 19.57 19.16 1.68
CA GLY A 175 20.82 19.52 1.01
C GLY A 175 20.57 20.14 -0.36
N LEU A 176 19.75 19.51 -1.18
CA LEU A 176 19.39 19.98 -2.52
C LEU A 176 18.62 21.30 -2.50
N ALA A 177 17.73 21.48 -1.54
CA ALA A 177 16.94 22.72 -1.39
C ALA A 177 17.80 23.98 -1.11
N LYS A 178 19.07 23.82 -0.73
CA LYS A 178 20.01 24.94 -0.55
C LYS A 178 20.57 25.49 -1.86
N HIS A 179 20.37 24.80 -2.96
CA HIS A 179 20.86 25.19 -4.28
C HIS A 179 19.76 25.93 -5.06
N ASN A 180 19.96 27.19 -5.39
CA ASN A 180 18.99 28.02 -6.10
C ASN A 180 18.56 27.48 -7.47
N SER A 181 19.39 26.64 -8.09
CA SER A 181 19.12 26.01 -9.39
C SER A 181 18.32 24.71 -9.29
N ILE A 182 18.03 24.23 -8.08
CA ILE A 182 17.32 22.95 -7.85
C ILE A 182 15.97 23.25 -7.18
N LYS A 183 14.92 22.66 -7.75
CA LYS A 183 13.58 22.71 -7.16
C LYS A 183 13.10 21.26 -6.97
N LEU A 184 12.69 20.92 -5.77
CA LEU A 184 12.04 19.65 -5.50
C LEU A 184 10.64 19.63 -6.15
N ALA A 185 10.32 18.57 -6.87
CA ALA A 185 9.04 18.43 -7.54
C ALA A 185 7.91 18.09 -6.54
N TYR A 186 8.26 17.38 -5.46
CA TYR A 186 7.32 16.91 -4.45
C TYR A 186 7.89 17.10 -3.05
N PRO A 187 7.03 17.15 -2.00
CA PRO A 187 7.46 17.07 -0.62
C PRO A 187 8.22 15.78 -0.33
N THR A 188 9.12 15.83 0.64
CA THR A 188 9.85 14.64 1.10
C THR A 188 9.28 14.22 2.45
N GLU A 189 8.36 13.26 2.46
CA GLU A 189 7.66 12.79 3.65
C GLU A 189 8.18 11.43 4.14
N ALA A 190 8.72 10.63 3.21
CA ALA A 190 9.35 9.33 3.49
C ALA A 190 10.58 9.09 2.63
#